data_79fb2d1c42e165ec05b9cee785996c44
#
_entry.id   79fb2d1c42e165ec05b9cee785996c44
#
_cell.length_a   1.000
_cell.length_b   1.000
_cell.length_c   1.000
_cell.angle_alpha   90.00
_cell.angle_beta   90.00
_cell.angle_gamma   90.00
#
_symmetry.space_group_name_H-M   'P 1'
#
loop_
_entity.id
_entity.type
_entity.pdbx_description
1 polymer ?
#
loop_
_entity_poly.entity_id
_entity_poly.type
_entity_poly.pdbx_seq_one_letter_code
_entity_poly.pdbx_strand_id
1 'polypeptide(L)'
;MDLDFFTQSLAEICDHSLVAPGRPLDCTIIINPAAGGFTIGSKWKSHTRTLTEYRQKAQANPQRTMSESVNSILTDGRGSGGNITRALIDEAQKKPDIFYLIISAGGDGTHCEIMYALYNAPAHVRSNMAVLRLPLGTGNDGADSASMAKVLDLLINPVHIEFSPAIQLTTAYGGPASGNDLFLAFNILSVGLDAFVTHMTNKMKGKVAGDSYKLWVDIAALFYDRFYKVDFLDVRALDDKNQEILSFREKLLLLAMGVSGHRTYGSQQNILPDDRNVCCVKQMPIHRKLAIKSQVTKGRHTNNREVIILNAHRIEFSGSHPILAQMDGETVLLQPEDFPSALELTAPVIPLLKM
;
A
#
# COMPACT_ATOMS: atom_id res chain seq x y z
N MET A 1 22.24 -13.62 -0.58
CA MET A 1 20.92 -13.81 -1.20
C MET A 1 21.10 -14.71 -2.41
N ASP A 2 20.27 -15.74 -2.52
CA ASP A 2 20.23 -16.68 -3.66
C ASP A 2 18.91 -16.43 -4.41
N LEU A 3 18.97 -15.63 -5.48
CA LEU A 3 17.81 -15.28 -6.30
C LEU A 3 17.33 -16.48 -7.11
N ASP A 4 18.22 -17.38 -7.51
CA ASP A 4 17.88 -18.57 -8.26
C ASP A 4 17.02 -19.50 -7.39
N PHE A 5 17.43 -19.69 -6.11
CA PHE A 5 16.59 -20.41 -5.15
C PHE A 5 15.21 -19.78 -4.96
N PHE A 6 15.14 -18.44 -4.88
CA PHE A 6 13.87 -17.73 -4.69
C PHE A 6 12.94 -17.90 -5.90
N THR A 7 13.44 -17.66 -7.10
CA THR A 7 12.68 -17.78 -8.34
C THR A 7 12.22 -19.20 -8.61
N GLN A 8 13.13 -20.17 -8.44
CA GLN A 8 12.79 -21.57 -8.60
C GLN A 8 11.74 -22.03 -7.57
N SER A 9 11.86 -21.58 -6.32
CA SER A 9 10.88 -21.93 -5.28
C SER A 9 9.50 -21.40 -5.59
N LEU A 10 9.39 -20.15 -6.03
CA LEU A 10 8.09 -19.57 -6.44
C LEU A 10 7.57 -20.25 -7.71
N ALA A 11 8.40 -20.56 -8.69
CA ALA A 11 8.00 -21.27 -9.89
C ALA A 11 7.37 -22.62 -9.54
N GLU A 12 8.03 -23.42 -8.71
CA GLU A 12 7.49 -24.71 -8.27
C GLU A 12 6.17 -24.57 -7.48
N ILE A 13 6.00 -23.50 -6.69
CA ILE A 13 4.72 -23.23 -6.01
C ILE A 13 3.65 -22.82 -7.02
N CYS A 14 3.97 -21.97 -8.01
CA CYS A 14 3.04 -21.52 -9.04
C CYS A 14 2.56 -22.66 -9.94
N ASP A 15 3.41 -23.66 -10.23
CA ASP A 15 3.04 -24.87 -10.98
C ASP A 15 1.89 -25.67 -10.33
N HIS A 16 1.68 -25.46 -9.03
CA HIS A 16 0.61 -26.06 -8.25
C HIS A 16 -0.45 -25.04 -7.78
N SER A 17 -0.47 -23.85 -8.39
CA SER A 17 -1.39 -22.78 -8.00
C SER A 17 -2.84 -23.11 -8.34
N LEU A 18 -3.77 -22.69 -7.49
CA LEU A 18 -5.22 -22.79 -7.69
C LEU A 18 -5.86 -21.45 -8.07
N VAL A 19 -5.06 -20.45 -8.47
CA VAL A 19 -5.52 -19.09 -8.76
C VAL A 19 -6.47 -19.01 -9.95
N ALA A 20 -6.28 -19.81 -10.99
CA ALA A 20 -7.11 -19.81 -12.19
C ALA A 20 -7.43 -21.25 -12.64
N PRO A 21 -8.26 -21.99 -11.88
CA PRO A 21 -8.54 -23.38 -12.19
C PRO A 21 -9.22 -23.52 -13.57
N GLY A 22 -8.67 -24.42 -14.38
CA GLY A 22 -9.21 -24.73 -15.72
C GLY A 22 -8.84 -23.71 -16.81
N ARG A 23 -7.96 -22.75 -16.52
CA ARG A 23 -7.40 -21.79 -17.50
C ARG A 23 -5.88 -21.88 -17.55
N PRO A 24 -5.27 -21.59 -18.72
CA PRO A 24 -3.84 -21.39 -18.80
C PRO A 24 -3.40 -20.22 -17.89
N LEU A 25 -2.34 -20.41 -17.10
CA LEU A 25 -1.81 -19.42 -16.17
C LEU A 25 -0.41 -18.98 -16.59
N ASP A 26 -0.24 -17.71 -16.89
CA ASP A 26 1.06 -17.05 -16.99
C ASP A 26 1.38 -16.35 -15.67
N CYS A 27 2.49 -16.72 -15.06
CA CYS A 27 2.93 -16.16 -13.79
C CYS A 27 4.22 -15.36 -13.99
N THR A 28 4.17 -14.05 -13.72
CA THR A 28 5.36 -13.19 -13.79
C THR A 28 5.73 -12.67 -12.41
N ILE A 29 6.96 -12.99 -11.97
CA ILE A 29 7.54 -12.55 -10.70
C ILE A 29 8.38 -11.30 -10.98
N ILE A 30 7.92 -10.13 -10.52
CA ILE A 30 8.64 -8.86 -10.61
C ILE A 30 9.48 -8.68 -9.35
N ILE A 31 10.79 -8.76 -9.46
CA ILE A 31 11.72 -8.80 -8.33
C ILE A 31 12.48 -7.48 -8.20
N ASN A 32 12.39 -6.85 -7.03
CA ASN A 32 13.27 -5.75 -6.67
C ASN A 32 14.40 -6.27 -5.75
N PRO A 33 15.62 -6.49 -6.28
CA PRO A 33 16.73 -7.08 -5.53
C PRO A 33 17.20 -6.18 -4.36
N ALA A 34 16.90 -4.89 -4.38
CA ALA A 34 17.24 -3.95 -3.32
C ALA A 34 16.22 -3.96 -2.14
N ALA A 35 15.14 -4.73 -2.23
CA ALA A 35 14.16 -4.79 -1.16
C ALA A 35 14.74 -5.41 0.12
N GLY A 36 14.26 -4.90 1.29
CA GLY A 36 14.78 -5.30 2.60
C GLY A 36 14.66 -6.79 2.92
N GLY A 37 13.67 -7.48 2.34
CA GLY A 37 13.49 -8.93 2.45
C GLY A 37 14.65 -9.73 1.85
N PHE A 38 15.30 -9.17 0.83
CA PHE A 38 16.47 -9.77 0.20
C PHE A 38 17.79 -9.33 0.84
N THR A 39 17.90 -8.06 1.26
CA THR A 39 19.15 -7.47 1.72
C THR A 39 19.41 -7.66 3.22
N ILE A 40 18.38 -7.89 4.04
CA ILE A 40 18.49 -8.12 5.47
C ILE A 40 18.59 -9.63 5.73
N GLY A 41 19.77 -10.11 6.16
CA GLY A 41 20.05 -11.54 6.28
C GLY A 41 19.09 -12.34 7.18
N SER A 42 18.60 -11.77 8.27
CA SER A 42 17.62 -12.42 9.14
C SER A 42 16.24 -12.59 8.47
N LYS A 43 15.79 -11.58 7.70
CA LYS A 43 14.56 -11.66 6.92
C LYS A 43 14.70 -12.70 5.81
N TRP A 44 15.81 -12.65 5.09
CA TRP A 44 16.10 -13.61 4.02
C TRP A 44 16.05 -15.06 4.53
N LYS A 45 16.75 -15.36 5.64
CA LYS A 45 16.74 -16.70 6.25
C LYS A 45 15.32 -17.17 6.62
N SER A 46 14.49 -16.27 7.14
CA SER A 46 13.09 -16.56 7.45
C SER A 46 12.28 -16.87 6.17
N HIS A 47 12.45 -16.06 5.12
CA HIS A 47 11.75 -16.27 3.85
C HIS A 47 12.16 -17.58 3.16
N THR A 48 13.46 -17.90 3.15
CA THR A 48 13.98 -19.16 2.59
C THR A 48 13.35 -20.38 3.26
N ARG A 49 13.25 -20.35 4.60
CA ARG A 49 12.58 -21.43 5.33
C ARG A 49 11.13 -21.59 4.92
N THR A 50 10.36 -20.48 4.90
CA THR A 50 8.96 -20.50 4.52
C THR A 50 8.77 -21.00 3.07
N LEU A 51 9.60 -20.54 2.14
CA LEU A 51 9.55 -21.00 0.75
C LEU A 51 9.80 -22.50 0.64
N THR A 52 10.79 -23.05 1.38
CA THR A 52 11.06 -24.50 1.40
C THR A 52 9.84 -25.28 1.91
N GLU A 53 9.21 -24.82 2.99
CA GLU A 53 8.01 -25.45 3.54
C GLU A 53 6.85 -25.42 2.53
N TYR A 54 6.67 -24.32 1.80
CA TYR A 54 5.57 -24.17 0.84
C TYR A 54 5.81 -24.92 -0.47
N ARG A 55 7.06 -25.09 -0.92
CA ARG A 55 7.37 -26.01 -2.03
C ARG A 55 6.91 -27.43 -1.73
N GLN A 56 7.20 -27.93 -0.51
CA GLN A 56 6.77 -29.26 -0.09
C GLN A 56 5.24 -29.39 -0.02
N LYS A 57 4.56 -28.36 0.52
CA LYS A 57 3.09 -28.32 0.55
C LYS A 57 2.50 -28.32 -0.86
N ALA A 58 3.04 -27.51 -1.77
CA ALA A 58 2.56 -27.44 -3.16
C ALA A 58 2.73 -28.76 -3.89
N GLN A 59 3.88 -29.41 -3.77
CA GLN A 59 4.15 -30.72 -4.38
C GLN A 59 3.23 -31.84 -3.86
N ALA A 60 2.75 -31.73 -2.62
CA ALA A 60 1.79 -32.66 -2.04
C ALA A 60 0.36 -32.45 -2.56
N ASN A 61 0.08 -31.34 -3.25
CA ASN A 61 -1.23 -31.07 -3.81
C ASN A 61 -1.44 -31.83 -5.12
N PRO A 62 -2.46 -32.72 -5.23
CA PRO A 62 -2.72 -33.48 -6.45
C PRO A 62 -3.30 -32.65 -7.60
N GLN A 63 -3.83 -31.46 -7.31
CA GLN A 63 -4.36 -30.56 -8.33
C GLN A 63 -3.24 -29.71 -8.92
N ARG A 64 -3.01 -29.85 -10.21
CA ARG A 64 -2.11 -28.99 -10.98
C ARG A 64 -2.91 -28.01 -11.81
N THR A 65 -2.57 -26.73 -11.72
CA THR A 65 -2.95 -25.76 -12.76
C THR A 65 -2.04 -25.99 -13.97
N MET A 66 -2.56 -25.79 -15.17
CA MET A 66 -1.72 -25.77 -16.37
C MET A 66 -0.98 -24.41 -16.39
N SER A 67 0.15 -24.34 -15.68
CA SER A 67 1.06 -23.20 -15.81
C SER A 67 1.66 -23.24 -17.20
N GLU A 68 1.36 -22.23 -18.04
CA GLU A 68 2.00 -22.12 -19.35
C GLU A 68 3.42 -21.59 -19.22
N SER A 69 3.62 -20.62 -18.33
CA SER A 69 4.95 -20.06 -18.06
C SER A 69 5.05 -19.48 -16.65
N VAL A 70 6.23 -19.59 -16.06
CA VAL A 70 6.62 -18.84 -14.87
C VAL A 70 7.90 -18.07 -15.18
N ASN A 71 7.79 -16.76 -15.28
CA ASN A 71 8.89 -15.87 -15.63
C ASN A 71 9.30 -15.02 -14.44
N SER A 72 10.58 -14.67 -14.33
CA SER A 72 11.07 -13.71 -13.35
C SER A 72 11.81 -12.56 -14.03
N ILE A 73 11.49 -11.34 -13.62
CA ILE A 73 12.06 -10.12 -14.18
C ILE A 73 12.57 -9.24 -13.03
N LEU A 74 13.84 -8.86 -13.10
CA LEU A 74 14.46 -7.97 -12.13
C LEU A 74 14.12 -6.51 -12.48
N THR A 75 13.80 -5.72 -11.46
CA THR A 75 13.71 -4.26 -11.64
C THR A 75 15.12 -3.66 -11.66
N ASP A 76 15.32 -2.67 -12.49
CA ASP A 76 16.58 -1.93 -12.68
C ASP A 76 16.56 -0.54 -12.03
N GLY A 77 15.43 -0.11 -11.49
CA GLY A 77 15.28 1.19 -10.85
C GLY A 77 13.83 1.61 -10.65
N ARG A 78 13.66 2.89 -10.33
CA ARG A 78 12.34 3.50 -10.14
C ARG A 78 11.54 3.48 -11.46
N GLY A 79 10.27 3.12 -11.37
CA GLY A 79 9.36 2.99 -12.52
C GLY A 79 9.46 1.66 -13.26
N SER A 80 10.48 0.83 -12.98
CA SER A 80 10.71 -0.44 -13.68
C SER A 80 9.55 -1.42 -13.46
N GLY A 81 9.03 -1.54 -12.23
CA GLY A 81 7.88 -2.39 -11.93
C GLY A 81 6.64 -2.02 -12.75
N GLY A 82 6.39 -0.73 -12.91
CA GLY A 82 5.29 -0.21 -13.74
C GLY A 82 5.50 -0.48 -15.23
N ASN A 83 6.73 -0.33 -15.74
CA ASN A 83 7.06 -0.59 -17.15
C ASN A 83 6.86 -2.08 -17.49
N ILE A 84 7.36 -2.98 -16.64
CA ILE A 84 7.18 -4.42 -16.78
C ILE A 84 5.69 -4.75 -16.79
N THR A 85 4.92 -4.19 -15.85
CA THR A 85 3.48 -4.43 -15.76
C THR A 85 2.73 -3.93 -16.99
N ARG A 86 3.08 -2.78 -17.56
CA ARG A 86 2.49 -2.30 -18.82
C ARG A 86 2.74 -3.25 -19.99
N ALA A 87 3.96 -3.78 -20.10
CA ALA A 87 4.26 -4.79 -21.13
C ALA A 87 3.40 -6.07 -20.97
N LEU A 88 3.18 -6.51 -19.72
CA LEU A 88 2.28 -7.64 -19.44
C LEU A 88 0.81 -7.34 -19.77
N ILE A 89 0.35 -6.12 -19.53
CA ILE A 89 -1.00 -5.66 -19.91
C ILE A 89 -1.15 -5.70 -21.44
N ASP A 90 -0.15 -5.23 -22.19
CA ASP A 90 -0.15 -5.29 -23.66
C ASP A 90 -0.14 -6.72 -24.18
N GLU A 91 0.53 -7.64 -23.48
CA GLU A 91 0.51 -9.07 -23.83
C GLU A 91 -0.84 -9.71 -23.51
N ALA A 92 -1.38 -9.44 -22.31
CA ALA A 92 -2.69 -9.96 -21.89
C ALA A 92 -3.83 -9.51 -22.83
N GLN A 93 -3.71 -8.30 -23.40
CA GLN A 93 -4.66 -7.81 -24.40
C GLN A 93 -4.64 -8.66 -25.69
N LYS A 94 -3.47 -9.21 -26.05
CA LYS A 94 -3.31 -10.04 -27.25
C LYS A 94 -3.71 -11.50 -27.05
N LYS A 95 -3.67 -11.97 -25.79
CA LYS A 95 -3.92 -13.37 -25.40
C LYS A 95 -5.01 -13.45 -24.30
N PRO A 96 -6.27 -13.14 -24.61
CA PRO A 96 -7.34 -13.02 -23.61
C PRO A 96 -7.73 -14.35 -22.93
N ASP A 97 -7.36 -15.49 -23.49
CA ASP A 97 -7.65 -16.81 -22.93
C ASP A 97 -6.71 -17.18 -21.77
N ILE A 98 -5.56 -16.52 -21.66
CA ILE A 98 -4.58 -16.73 -20.60
C ILE A 98 -4.94 -15.86 -19.40
N PHE A 99 -4.80 -16.42 -18.20
CA PHE A 99 -4.86 -15.65 -16.96
C PHE A 99 -3.46 -15.22 -16.53
N TYR A 100 -3.26 -13.95 -16.21
CA TYR A 100 -1.96 -13.38 -15.83
C TYR A 100 -1.90 -13.11 -14.34
N LEU A 101 -0.97 -13.79 -13.66
CA LEU A 101 -0.67 -13.54 -12.25
C LEU A 101 0.64 -12.76 -12.13
N ILE A 102 0.58 -11.57 -11.58
CA ILE A 102 1.76 -10.76 -11.26
C ILE A 102 2.12 -10.98 -9.79
N ILE A 103 3.30 -11.52 -9.51
CA ILE A 103 3.84 -11.63 -8.17
C ILE A 103 4.82 -10.49 -7.94
N SER A 104 4.42 -9.54 -7.11
CA SER A 104 5.26 -8.41 -6.74
C SER A 104 6.20 -8.79 -5.60
N ALA A 105 7.46 -9.06 -5.94
CA ALA A 105 8.54 -9.44 -5.02
C ALA A 105 9.42 -8.22 -4.72
N GLY A 106 8.86 -7.23 -4.02
CA GLY A 106 9.53 -5.97 -3.72
C GLY A 106 9.07 -5.36 -2.40
N GLY A 107 9.29 -4.07 -2.23
CA GLY A 107 8.73 -3.27 -1.16
C GLY A 107 7.53 -2.44 -1.63
N ASP A 108 7.02 -1.59 -0.73
CA ASP A 108 5.81 -0.80 -0.96
C ASP A 108 5.88 0.05 -2.26
N GLY A 109 7.06 0.63 -2.59
CA GLY A 109 7.25 1.35 -3.85
C GLY A 109 7.08 0.49 -5.10
N THR A 110 7.61 -0.74 -5.11
CA THR A 110 7.43 -1.68 -6.23
C THR A 110 5.97 -2.10 -6.35
N HIS A 111 5.30 -2.36 -5.21
CA HIS A 111 3.87 -2.66 -5.20
C HIS A 111 3.05 -1.51 -5.81
N CYS A 112 3.35 -0.27 -5.41
CA CYS A 112 2.68 0.92 -5.88
C CYS A 112 2.84 1.12 -7.41
N GLU A 113 4.03 0.94 -7.96
CA GLU A 113 4.29 1.03 -9.41
C GLU A 113 3.46 0.02 -10.22
N ILE A 114 3.37 -1.22 -9.74
CA ILE A 114 2.57 -2.29 -10.36
C ILE A 114 1.08 -1.96 -10.28
N MET A 115 0.61 -1.57 -9.11
CA MET A 115 -0.80 -1.22 -8.88
C MET A 115 -1.23 -0.03 -9.73
N TYR A 116 -0.36 0.96 -9.89
CA TYR A 116 -0.60 2.13 -10.74
C TYR A 116 -0.77 1.75 -12.23
N ALA A 117 0.06 0.82 -12.72
CA ALA A 117 -0.08 0.32 -14.09
C ALA A 117 -1.39 -0.46 -14.28
N LEU A 118 -1.77 -1.30 -13.31
CA LEU A 118 -3.04 -2.04 -13.32
C LEU A 118 -4.26 -1.12 -13.22
N TYR A 119 -4.18 -0.04 -12.43
CA TYR A 119 -5.25 0.95 -12.33
C TYR A 119 -5.61 1.55 -13.70
N ASN A 120 -4.59 1.84 -14.51
CA ASN A 120 -4.75 2.42 -15.84
C ASN A 120 -5.02 1.39 -16.96
N ALA A 121 -5.02 0.09 -16.65
CA ALA A 121 -5.27 -0.95 -17.63
C ALA A 121 -6.74 -0.98 -18.08
N PRO A 122 -7.06 -1.39 -19.32
CA PRO A 122 -8.44 -1.59 -19.77
C PRO A 122 -9.19 -2.62 -18.90
N ALA A 123 -10.47 -2.39 -18.62
CA ALA A 123 -11.25 -3.24 -17.73
C ALA A 123 -11.31 -4.71 -18.20
N HIS A 124 -11.42 -4.95 -19.51
CA HIS A 124 -11.45 -6.31 -20.08
C HIS A 124 -10.12 -7.05 -19.93
N VAL A 125 -8.99 -6.33 -19.84
CA VAL A 125 -7.66 -6.92 -19.58
C VAL A 125 -7.53 -7.24 -18.10
N ARG A 126 -7.91 -6.30 -17.22
CA ARG A 126 -7.85 -6.50 -15.76
C ARG A 126 -8.64 -7.70 -15.26
N SER A 127 -9.76 -8.03 -15.93
CA SER A 127 -10.57 -9.21 -15.57
C SER A 127 -9.82 -10.54 -15.75
N ASN A 128 -8.73 -10.54 -16.50
CA ASN A 128 -7.86 -11.69 -16.75
C ASN A 128 -6.52 -11.58 -16.02
N MET A 129 -6.41 -10.69 -15.06
CA MET A 129 -5.19 -10.45 -14.29
C MET A 129 -5.45 -10.50 -12.79
N ALA A 130 -4.42 -10.83 -12.03
CA ALA A 130 -4.38 -10.60 -10.59
C ALA A 130 -2.97 -10.22 -10.13
N VAL A 131 -2.87 -9.53 -9.00
CA VAL A 131 -1.60 -9.23 -8.36
C VAL A 131 -1.53 -9.84 -6.97
N LEU A 132 -0.37 -10.41 -6.65
CA LEU A 132 0.00 -10.91 -5.33
C LEU A 132 1.22 -10.14 -4.83
N ARG A 133 1.13 -9.54 -3.65
CA ARG A 133 2.18 -8.67 -3.10
C ARG A 133 2.90 -9.35 -1.93
N LEU A 134 4.14 -9.78 -2.16
CA LEU A 134 4.96 -10.44 -1.14
C LEU A 134 5.52 -9.43 -0.11
N PRO A 135 5.64 -9.80 1.17
CA PRO A 135 6.15 -8.92 2.23
C PRO A 135 7.68 -8.86 2.24
N LEU A 136 8.26 -8.36 1.16
CA LEU A 136 9.72 -8.25 0.99
C LEU A 136 10.25 -6.84 1.24
N GLY A 137 9.39 -5.88 1.56
CA GLY A 137 9.77 -4.53 1.94
C GLY A 137 10.33 -4.41 3.35
N THR A 138 10.67 -3.20 3.75
CA THR A 138 11.04 -2.87 5.14
C THR A 138 9.80 -2.71 6.01
N GLY A 139 8.77 -2.00 5.53
CA GLY A 139 7.48 -1.78 6.20
C GLY A 139 6.48 -2.90 5.95
N ASN A 140 6.32 -3.30 4.70
CA ASN A 140 5.32 -4.25 4.21
C ASN A 140 3.87 -3.78 4.41
N ASP A 141 3.66 -2.46 4.46
CA ASP A 141 2.35 -1.88 4.67
C ASP A 141 1.44 -2.10 3.44
N GLY A 142 2.02 -2.17 2.23
CA GLY A 142 1.33 -2.44 0.98
C GLY A 142 1.25 -3.92 0.57
N ALA A 143 1.82 -4.86 1.36
CA ALA A 143 1.74 -6.29 1.07
C ALA A 143 0.36 -6.88 1.40
N ASP A 144 0.01 -8.02 0.78
CA ASP A 144 -1.26 -8.69 1.05
C ASP A 144 -1.34 -9.26 2.47
N SER A 145 -0.20 -9.57 3.07
CA SER A 145 -0.03 -9.85 4.50
C SER A 145 1.39 -9.55 4.92
N ALA A 146 1.60 -9.22 6.20
CA ALA A 146 2.93 -9.15 6.80
C ALA A 146 3.63 -10.52 6.91
N SER A 147 2.88 -11.61 6.78
CA SER A 147 3.38 -13.00 6.83
C SER A 147 3.55 -13.58 5.44
N MET A 148 4.77 -13.96 5.06
CA MET A 148 5.06 -14.66 3.81
C MET A 148 4.21 -15.93 3.67
N ALA A 149 4.04 -16.71 4.74
CA ALA A 149 3.22 -17.91 4.75
C ALA A 149 1.77 -17.64 4.32
N LYS A 150 1.12 -16.62 4.93
CA LYS A 150 -0.25 -16.24 4.57
C LYS A 150 -0.39 -15.77 3.12
N VAL A 151 0.64 -15.13 2.58
CA VAL A 151 0.62 -14.70 1.17
C VAL A 151 0.79 -15.91 0.25
N LEU A 152 1.66 -16.86 0.59
CA LEU A 152 1.83 -18.09 -0.19
C LEU A 152 0.61 -19.02 -0.11
N ASP A 153 -0.18 -18.95 0.98
CA ASP A 153 -1.46 -19.66 1.07
C ASP A 153 -2.42 -19.26 -0.07
N LEU A 154 -2.36 -18.00 -0.53
CA LEU A 154 -3.18 -17.52 -1.67
C LEU A 154 -2.81 -18.18 -3.01
N LEU A 155 -1.64 -18.81 -3.13
CA LEU A 155 -1.25 -19.54 -4.34
C LEU A 155 -1.75 -20.98 -4.34
N ILE A 156 -1.76 -21.64 -3.19
CA ILE A 156 -1.99 -23.07 -3.08
C ILE A 156 -3.38 -23.48 -2.57
N ASN A 157 -4.19 -22.51 -2.16
CA ASN A 157 -5.59 -22.74 -1.75
C ASN A 157 -6.56 -22.13 -2.78
N PRO A 158 -7.82 -22.57 -2.77
CA PRO A 158 -8.86 -21.92 -3.57
C PRO A 158 -8.99 -20.44 -3.21
N VAL A 159 -8.98 -19.58 -4.21
CA VAL A 159 -9.06 -18.12 -4.05
C VAL A 159 -10.09 -17.55 -5.03
N HIS A 160 -10.50 -16.32 -4.76
CA HIS A 160 -11.27 -15.50 -5.70
C HIS A 160 -10.53 -14.16 -5.94
N ILE A 161 -10.95 -13.47 -6.98
CA ILE A 161 -10.42 -12.14 -7.28
C ILE A 161 -11.38 -11.11 -6.71
N GLU A 162 -10.86 -10.25 -5.87
CA GLU A 162 -11.56 -9.07 -5.34
C GLU A 162 -10.95 -7.82 -5.93
N PHE A 163 -11.79 -6.94 -6.47
CA PHE A 163 -11.32 -5.66 -6.97
C PHE A 163 -11.27 -4.64 -5.82
N SER A 164 -10.08 -4.07 -5.58
CA SER A 164 -9.86 -3.04 -4.57
C SER A 164 -9.91 -1.64 -5.21
N PRO A 165 -10.47 -0.62 -4.54
CA PRO A 165 -10.32 0.77 -4.95
C PRO A 165 -8.90 1.27 -4.71
N ALA A 166 -8.60 2.45 -5.26
CA ALA A 166 -7.53 3.34 -4.82
C ALA A 166 -8.13 4.55 -4.11
N ILE A 167 -7.29 5.34 -3.45
CA ILE A 167 -7.66 6.66 -2.94
C ILE A 167 -7.02 7.69 -3.85
N GLN A 168 -7.83 8.59 -4.40
CA GLN A 168 -7.36 9.70 -5.21
C GLN A 168 -7.31 10.98 -4.39
N LEU A 169 -6.19 11.70 -4.44
CA LEU A 169 -6.09 13.08 -3.97
C LEU A 169 -6.41 14.03 -5.13
N THR A 170 -7.39 14.89 -4.93
CA THR A 170 -7.72 15.98 -5.85
C THR A 170 -7.54 17.32 -5.15
N THR A 171 -7.16 18.35 -5.91
CA THR A 171 -7.02 19.72 -5.44
C THR A 171 -8.00 20.62 -6.18
N ALA A 172 -8.10 21.90 -5.78
CA ALA A 172 -8.94 22.90 -6.43
C ALA A 172 -8.68 23.01 -7.95
N TYR A 173 -7.48 22.65 -8.41
CA TYR A 173 -7.08 22.72 -9.81
C TYR A 173 -7.02 21.34 -10.51
N GLY A 174 -7.63 20.31 -9.93
CA GLY A 174 -7.69 18.97 -10.51
C GLY A 174 -6.48 18.07 -10.27
N GLY A 175 -5.45 18.56 -9.64
CA GLY A 175 -4.22 17.86 -9.24
C GLY A 175 -3.17 18.86 -8.80
N PRO A 176 -2.17 18.49 -7.99
CA PRO A 176 -1.11 19.42 -7.62
C PRO A 176 -0.39 19.92 -8.87
N ALA A 177 0.04 21.17 -8.83
CA ALA A 177 0.68 21.91 -9.94
C ALA A 177 1.98 21.30 -10.50
N SER A 178 2.43 20.15 -9.98
CA SER A 178 3.68 19.46 -10.39
C SER A 178 3.55 18.53 -11.60
N GLY A 179 2.40 18.52 -12.30
CA GLY A 179 2.29 17.92 -13.63
C GLY A 179 2.31 16.38 -13.72
N ASN A 180 2.21 15.66 -12.63
CA ASN A 180 2.09 14.19 -12.61
C ASN A 180 0.65 13.74 -12.41
N ASP A 181 0.22 12.90 -13.31
CA ASP A 181 -1.16 12.71 -13.74
C ASP A 181 -2.16 12.13 -12.73
N LEU A 182 -1.75 11.50 -11.64
CA LEU A 182 -2.70 10.95 -10.66
C LEU A 182 -2.02 10.80 -9.30
N PHE A 183 -2.60 11.39 -8.28
CA PHE A 183 -2.20 11.20 -6.89
C PHE A 183 -3.03 10.06 -6.32
N LEU A 184 -2.54 8.84 -6.45
CA LEU A 184 -3.22 7.63 -6.00
C LEU A 184 -2.46 6.97 -4.84
N ALA A 185 -3.23 6.47 -3.87
CA ALA A 185 -2.75 5.53 -2.87
C ALA A 185 -3.53 4.22 -2.95
N PHE A 186 -2.84 3.11 -2.78
CA PHE A 186 -3.42 1.76 -2.85
C PHE A 186 -3.50 1.08 -1.48
N ASN A 187 -3.06 1.77 -0.43
CA ASN A 187 -3.18 1.34 0.95
C ASN A 187 -3.76 2.46 1.81
N ILE A 188 -2.99 3.51 2.08
CA ILE A 188 -3.40 4.67 2.89
C ILE A 188 -2.89 5.96 2.27
N LEU A 189 -3.77 6.96 2.23
CA LEU A 189 -3.43 8.34 1.99
C LEU A 189 -3.61 9.13 3.29
N SER A 190 -2.62 9.92 3.67
CA SER A 190 -2.71 10.72 4.88
C SER A 190 -2.18 12.13 4.70
N VAL A 191 -2.64 13.03 5.60
CA VAL A 191 -2.31 14.44 5.63
C VAL A 191 -1.82 14.80 7.03
N GLY A 192 -0.76 15.60 7.13
CA GLY A 192 -0.21 16.10 8.38
C GLY A 192 0.94 15.29 8.94
N LEU A 193 0.88 14.87 10.20
CA LEU A 193 1.97 14.26 10.94
C LEU A 193 2.58 13.03 10.27
N ASP A 194 1.75 12.15 9.76
CA ASP A 194 2.20 10.91 9.12
C ASP A 194 2.96 11.20 7.80
N ALA A 195 2.44 12.14 7.00
CA ALA A 195 3.13 12.63 5.81
C ALA A 195 4.47 13.28 6.15
N PHE A 196 4.56 13.99 7.28
CA PHE A 196 5.82 14.53 7.77
C PHE A 196 6.81 13.43 8.17
N VAL A 197 6.36 12.40 8.88
CA VAL A 197 7.18 11.23 9.24
C VAL A 197 7.75 10.57 7.97
N THR A 198 6.91 10.38 6.97
CA THR A 198 7.31 9.82 5.67
C THR A 198 8.32 10.72 4.97
N HIS A 199 8.07 12.01 4.90
CA HIS A 199 8.97 12.99 4.29
C HIS A 199 10.36 13.00 4.97
N MET A 200 10.40 12.99 6.29
CA MET A 200 11.64 12.94 7.05
C MET A 200 12.37 11.61 6.85
N THR A 201 11.64 10.49 6.84
CA THR A 201 12.20 9.16 6.57
C THR A 201 12.86 9.11 5.19
N ASN A 202 12.19 9.62 4.16
CA ASN A 202 12.73 9.66 2.81
C ASN A 202 13.98 10.55 2.70
N LYS A 203 14.01 11.69 3.41
CA LYS A 203 15.20 12.57 3.46
C LYS A 203 16.40 11.95 4.19
N MET A 204 16.15 11.15 5.21
CA MET A 204 17.21 10.57 6.06
C MET A 204 17.67 9.18 5.56
N LYS A 205 16.85 8.49 4.77
CA LYS A 205 17.18 7.18 4.22
C LYS A 205 18.45 7.24 3.38
N GLY A 206 19.42 6.41 3.72
CA GLY A 206 20.74 6.38 3.06
C GLY A 206 21.77 7.42 3.56
N LYS A 207 21.38 8.37 4.43
CA LYS A 207 22.29 9.37 5.02
C LYS A 207 22.75 9.00 6.42
N VAL A 208 22.00 8.17 7.12
CA VAL A 208 22.29 7.75 8.51
C VAL A 208 22.43 6.22 8.53
N ALA A 209 23.50 5.73 9.14
CA ALA A 209 23.79 4.31 9.20
C ALA A 209 22.76 3.55 10.07
N GLY A 210 22.28 2.43 9.56
CA GLY A 210 21.40 1.52 10.28
C GLY A 210 19.99 2.10 10.55
N ASP A 211 19.33 1.60 11.59
CA ASP A 211 17.96 1.96 11.99
C ASP A 211 17.90 3.17 12.94
N SER A 212 19.03 3.82 13.25
CA SER A 212 19.07 4.97 14.16
C SER A 212 18.27 6.20 13.68
N TYR A 213 18.04 6.31 12.36
CA TYR A 213 17.19 7.37 11.81
C TYR A 213 15.74 7.28 12.33
N LYS A 214 15.25 6.08 12.67
CA LYS A 214 13.87 5.88 13.17
C LYS A 214 13.66 6.65 14.50
N LEU A 215 14.66 6.59 15.40
CA LEU A 215 14.60 7.35 16.64
C LEU A 215 14.51 8.87 16.40
N TRP A 216 15.29 9.38 15.45
CA TRP A 216 15.26 10.80 15.09
C TRP A 216 13.93 11.22 14.47
N VAL A 217 13.37 10.37 13.61
CA VAL A 217 12.05 10.60 13.03
C VAL A 217 10.96 10.60 14.11
N ASP A 218 11.02 9.68 15.06
CA ASP A 218 10.09 9.64 16.21
C ASP A 218 10.18 10.92 17.07
N ILE A 219 11.39 11.40 17.33
CA ILE A 219 11.60 12.65 18.05
C ILE A 219 11.05 13.84 17.24
N ALA A 220 11.36 13.91 15.95
CA ALA A 220 10.86 14.96 15.06
C ALA A 220 9.33 14.98 15.00
N ALA A 221 8.69 13.79 14.97
CA ALA A 221 7.24 13.67 15.00
C ALA A 221 6.60 14.26 16.26
N LEU A 222 7.25 14.17 17.41
CA LEU A 222 6.76 14.79 18.65
C LEU A 222 6.77 16.33 18.58
N PHE A 223 7.68 16.89 17.80
CA PHE A 223 7.83 18.33 17.60
C PHE A 223 7.29 18.81 16.26
N TYR A 224 6.44 18.02 15.59
CA TYR A 224 5.86 18.33 14.29
C TYR A 224 5.28 19.74 14.21
N ASP A 225 4.52 20.15 15.22
CA ASP A 225 3.90 21.47 15.35
C ASP A 225 4.88 22.65 15.49
N ARG A 226 6.19 22.37 15.66
CA ARG A 226 7.25 23.38 15.56
C ARG A 226 7.80 23.55 14.16
N PHE A 227 7.67 22.52 13.32
CA PHE A 227 8.13 22.54 11.93
C PHE A 227 7.04 22.96 10.96
N TYR A 228 5.80 22.56 11.26
CA TYR A 228 4.61 22.89 10.47
C TYR A 228 3.53 23.46 11.37
N LYS A 229 2.95 24.58 10.94
CA LYS A 229 1.84 25.18 11.69
C LYS A 229 0.62 24.28 11.60
N VAL A 230 0.21 23.71 12.72
CA VAL A 230 -1.06 23.00 12.83
C VAL A 230 -2.16 24.03 13.04
N ASP A 231 -2.98 24.24 12.01
CA ASP A 231 -4.10 25.17 12.03
C ASP A 231 -5.42 24.42 11.85
N PHE A 232 -6.52 25.16 11.90
CA PHE A 232 -7.83 24.60 11.69
C PHE A 232 -7.98 24.11 10.26
N LEU A 233 -8.52 22.89 10.12
CA LEU A 233 -9.01 22.34 8.88
C LEU A 233 -10.54 22.26 8.96
N ASP A 234 -11.19 22.75 7.94
CA ASP A 234 -12.62 22.50 7.70
C ASP A 234 -12.71 21.17 6.96
N VAL A 235 -13.36 20.17 7.55
CA VAL A 235 -13.44 18.80 7.02
C VAL A 235 -14.90 18.42 6.83
N ARG A 236 -15.21 17.83 5.66
CA ARG A 236 -16.51 17.23 5.34
C ARG A 236 -16.31 15.79 4.89
N ALA A 237 -17.00 14.88 5.54
CA ALA A 237 -17.03 13.46 5.17
C ALA A 237 -18.34 13.16 4.43
N LEU A 238 -18.24 12.51 3.28
CA LEU A 238 -19.35 12.18 2.40
C LEU A 238 -19.42 10.66 2.18
N ASP A 239 -20.64 10.15 2.01
CA ASP A 239 -20.89 8.76 1.61
C ASP A 239 -20.74 8.56 0.08
N ASP A 240 -21.04 7.35 -0.39
CA ASP A 240 -21.02 6.96 -1.81
C ASP A 240 -22.08 7.67 -2.67
N LYS A 241 -23.08 8.30 -2.02
CA LYS A 241 -24.14 9.11 -2.67
C LYS A 241 -23.87 10.60 -2.57
N ASN A 242 -22.67 11.01 -2.14
CA ASN A 242 -22.29 12.40 -1.87
C ASN A 242 -23.16 13.08 -0.79
N GLN A 243 -23.75 12.31 0.14
CA GLN A 243 -24.46 12.87 1.28
C GLN A 243 -23.46 13.10 2.43
N GLU A 244 -23.60 14.25 3.09
CA GLU A 244 -22.75 14.59 4.22
C GLU A 244 -23.04 13.69 5.42
N ILE A 245 -22.03 12.95 5.89
CA ILE A 245 -22.07 12.10 7.08
C ILE A 245 -21.69 12.91 8.30
N LEU A 246 -20.67 13.76 8.15
CA LEU A 246 -20.11 14.54 9.24
C LEU A 246 -19.35 15.74 8.68
N SER A 247 -19.51 16.91 9.33
CA SER A 247 -18.63 18.06 9.09
C SER A 247 -18.15 18.64 10.41
N PHE A 248 -16.89 19.10 10.42
CA PHE A 248 -16.28 19.70 11.60
C PHE A 248 -15.12 20.62 11.22
N ARG A 249 -14.76 21.51 12.15
CA ARG A 249 -13.60 22.38 12.06
C ARG A 249 -12.71 22.16 13.29
N GLU A 250 -11.54 21.56 13.06
CA GLU A 250 -10.63 21.18 14.15
C GLU A 250 -9.17 21.39 13.74
N LYS A 251 -8.30 21.54 14.73
CA LYS A 251 -6.85 21.42 14.52
C LYS A 251 -6.48 19.96 14.47
N LEU A 252 -6.11 19.47 13.30
CA LEU A 252 -5.75 18.07 13.09
C LEU A 252 -4.23 17.88 13.05
N LEU A 253 -3.72 16.94 13.83
CA LEU A 253 -2.37 16.40 13.68
C LEU A 253 -2.28 15.47 12.47
N LEU A 254 -3.36 14.71 12.24
CA LEU A 254 -3.42 13.65 11.25
C LEU A 254 -4.84 13.52 10.72
N LEU A 255 -4.95 13.40 9.41
CA LEU A 255 -6.11 12.89 8.71
C LEU A 255 -5.62 11.76 7.83
N ALA A 256 -6.14 10.55 7.99
CA ALA A 256 -5.77 9.38 7.21
C ALA A 256 -7.01 8.69 6.66
N MET A 257 -6.94 8.28 5.40
CA MET A 257 -7.96 7.48 4.71
C MET A 257 -7.32 6.23 4.14
N GLY A 258 -7.89 5.07 4.41
CA GLY A 258 -7.51 3.80 3.83
C GLY A 258 -8.44 3.38 2.69
N VAL A 259 -7.95 2.55 1.77
CA VAL A 259 -8.79 1.92 0.73
C VAL A 259 -9.89 1.04 1.36
N SER A 260 -9.70 0.64 2.61
CA SER A 260 -10.67 -0.04 3.48
C SER A 260 -10.22 0.15 4.94
N GLY A 261 -10.99 -0.36 5.89
CA GLY A 261 -10.52 -0.59 7.26
C GLY A 261 -9.44 -1.67 7.36
N HIS A 262 -9.01 -1.99 8.58
CA HIS A 262 -7.95 -2.97 8.90
C HIS A 262 -6.64 -2.69 8.18
N ARG A 263 -6.19 -1.41 8.18
CA ARG A 263 -4.95 -0.98 7.53
C ARG A 263 -3.90 -0.55 8.53
N THR A 264 -2.68 -0.95 8.21
CA THR A 264 -1.48 -0.51 8.92
C THR A 264 -0.66 0.42 8.04
N TYR A 265 0.13 1.28 8.69
CA TYR A 265 1.05 2.18 8.01
C TYR A 265 2.27 2.46 8.91
N GLY A 266 3.39 2.85 8.28
CA GLY A 266 4.59 3.28 8.99
C GLY A 266 5.16 2.20 9.92
N SER A 267 5.53 1.04 9.38
CA SER A 267 6.03 -0.12 10.12
C SER A 267 4.96 -0.76 11.01
N GLN A 268 3.81 -1.02 10.41
CA GLN A 268 2.69 -1.76 11.01
C GLN A 268 2.00 -1.03 12.19
N GLN A 269 2.01 0.31 12.17
CA GLN A 269 1.12 1.07 13.05
C GLN A 269 -0.34 0.84 12.65
N ASN A 270 -1.15 0.36 13.59
CA ASN A 270 -2.53 -0.03 13.33
C ASN A 270 -3.47 1.19 13.36
N ILE A 271 -3.36 2.04 12.33
CA ILE A 271 -4.05 3.33 12.27
C ILE A 271 -5.55 3.20 11.98
N LEU A 272 -5.93 2.18 11.23
CA LEU A 272 -7.32 1.80 10.94
C LEU A 272 -7.55 0.37 11.46
N PRO A 273 -7.87 0.19 12.75
CA PRO A 273 -7.86 -1.12 13.38
C PRO A 273 -9.15 -1.93 13.19
N ASP A 274 -10.20 -1.31 12.69
CA ASP A 274 -11.52 -1.92 12.46
C ASP A 274 -12.02 -1.65 11.04
N ASP A 275 -13.29 -1.89 10.75
CA ASP A 275 -13.88 -1.77 9.40
C ASP A 275 -13.94 -0.32 8.89
N ARG A 276 -13.70 0.67 9.75
CA ARG A 276 -13.74 2.09 9.38
C ARG A 276 -12.47 2.50 8.65
N ASN A 277 -12.62 3.26 7.58
CA ASN A 277 -11.54 3.59 6.66
C ASN A 277 -10.95 5.02 6.83
N VAL A 278 -11.47 5.81 7.77
CA VAL A 278 -10.96 7.17 8.03
C VAL A 278 -10.62 7.34 9.50
N CYS A 279 -9.45 7.93 9.78
CA CYS A 279 -8.98 8.28 11.11
C CYS A 279 -8.47 9.72 11.12
N CYS A 280 -9.08 10.57 11.96
CA CYS A 280 -8.58 11.92 12.22
C CYS A 280 -8.11 12.02 13.68
N VAL A 281 -6.92 12.54 13.90
CA VAL A 281 -6.33 12.75 15.23
C VAL A 281 -6.21 14.24 15.47
N LYS A 282 -6.85 14.74 16.52
CA LYS A 282 -6.81 16.16 16.89
C LYS A 282 -5.45 16.58 17.44
N GLN A 283 -5.14 17.87 17.30
CA GLN A 283 -3.97 18.45 17.94
C GLN A 283 -4.07 18.36 19.47
N MET A 284 -2.97 17.98 20.09
CA MET A 284 -2.92 17.77 21.54
C MET A 284 -1.51 18.06 22.09
N PRO A 285 -1.37 18.29 23.40
CA PRO A 285 -0.08 18.43 24.06
C PRO A 285 0.80 17.18 23.94
N ILE A 286 2.12 17.38 24.00
CA ILE A 286 3.14 16.33 23.75
C ILE A 286 2.95 15.07 24.61
N HIS A 287 2.59 15.20 25.88
CA HIS A 287 2.36 14.05 26.75
C HIS A 287 1.19 13.17 26.29
N ARG A 288 0.14 13.76 25.68
CA ARG A 288 -0.96 13.02 25.07
C ARG A 288 -0.56 12.43 23.72
N LYS A 289 0.30 13.11 22.95
CA LYS A 289 0.85 12.53 21.68
C LYS A 289 1.59 11.22 21.96
N LEU A 290 2.38 11.16 23.04
CA LEU A 290 3.06 9.93 23.46
C LEU A 290 2.07 8.81 23.84
N ALA A 291 1.03 9.16 24.60
CA ALA A 291 0.00 8.20 25.00
C ALA A 291 -0.77 7.64 23.79
N ILE A 292 -1.17 8.51 22.85
CA ILE A 292 -1.94 8.08 21.67
C ILE A 292 -1.09 7.25 20.72
N LYS A 293 0.21 7.50 20.59
CA LYS A 293 1.13 6.67 19.79
C LYS A 293 1.08 5.20 20.25
N SER A 294 1.15 4.96 21.57
CA SER A 294 1.02 3.60 22.12
C SER A 294 -0.34 2.98 21.87
N GLN A 295 -1.42 3.78 21.86
CA GLN A 295 -2.77 3.29 21.55
C GLN A 295 -2.91 2.93 20.07
N VAL A 296 -2.37 3.75 19.16
CA VAL A 296 -2.36 3.48 17.71
C VAL A 296 -1.62 2.18 17.41
N THR A 297 -0.42 1.99 17.98
CA THR A 297 0.34 0.75 17.80
C THR A 297 -0.48 -0.50 18.17
N LYS A 298 -1.31 -0.38 19.21
CA LYS A 298 -2.16 -1.48 19.71
C LYS A 298 -3.57 -1.51 19.10
N GLY A 299 -3.90 -0.60 18.19
CA GLY A 299 -5.24 -0.45 17.61
C GLY A 299 -6.33 -0.08 18.63
N ARG A 300 -5.97 0.60 19.73
CA ARG A 300 -6.90 0.93 20.84
C ARG A 300 -7.29 2.41 20.90
N HIS A 301 -6.92 3.19 19.92
CA HIS A 301 -7.17 4.63 19.87
C HIS A 301 -8.58 5.01 19.42
N THR A 302 -9.37 4.05 18.91
CA THR A 302 -10.70 4.29 18.35
C THR A 302 -11.71 4.86 19.35
N ASN A 303 -11.51 4.61 20.65
CA ASN A 303 -12.35 5.14 21.74
C ASN A 303 -11.76 6.40 22.41
N ASN A 304 -10.68 6.95 21.87
CA ASN A 304 -10.07 8.14 22.42
C ASN A 304 -10.82 9.39 21.93
N ARG A 305 -11.17 10.30 22.86
CA ARG A 305 -11.92 11.54 22.54
C ARG A 305 -11.20 12.49 21.58
N GLU A 306 -9.88 12.34 21.44
CA GLU A 306 -9.07 13.14 20.52
C GLU A 306 -9.00 12.49 19.10
N VAL A 307 -9.73 11.38 18.90
CA VAL A 307 -9.78 10.64 17.65
C VAL A 307 -11.20 10.63 17.11
N ILE A 308 -11.33 10.95 15.83
CA ILE A 308 -12.56 10.76 15.05
C ILE A 308 -12.26 9.63 14.08
N ILE A 309 -13.09 8.57 14.10
CA ILE A 309 -12.95 7.44 13.20
C ILE A 309 -14.32 7.10 12.60
N LEU A 310 -14.38 7.01 11.27
CA LEU A 310 -15.63 6.84 10.53
C LEU A 310 -15.41 6.11 9.20
N ASN A 311 -16.50 5.74 8.54
CA ASN A 311 -16.48 5.34 7.14
C ASN A 311 -16.87 6.54 6.27
N ALA A 312 -16.10 6.77 5.20
CA ALA A 312 -16.44 7.75 4.19
C ALA A 312 -16.01 7.26 2.80
N HIS A 313 -16.73 7.67 1.78
CA HIS A 313 -16.32 7.50 0.38
C HIS A 313 -15.42 8.66 -0.05
N ARG A 314 -15.71 9.87 0.45
CA ARG A 314 -14.97 11.09 0.14
C ARG A 314 -14.77 11.94 1.38
N ILE A 315 -13.56 12.49 1.53
CA ILE A 315 -13.22 13.48 2.55
C ILE A 315 -12.76 14.76 1.85
N GLU A 316 -13.51 15.82 1.99
CA GLU A 316 -13.10 17.17 1.57
C GLU A 316 -12.46 17.90 2.74
N PHE A 317 -11.38 18.62 2.48
CA PHE A 317 -10.74 19.44 3.51
C PHE A 317 -10.17 20.74 2.96
N SER A 318 -10.21 21.77 3.79
CA SER A 318 -9.68 23.10 3.50
C SER A 318 -8.89 23.65 4.67
N GLY A 319 -7.82 24.35 4.36
CA GLY A 319 -6.95 25.00 5.32
C GLY A 319 -6.35 26.30 4.78
N SER A 320 -5.74 27.10 5.65
CA SER A 320 -5.10 28.37 5.30
C SER A 320 -3.57 28.30 5.24
N HIS A 321 -2.98 27.12 5.54
CA HIS A 321 -1.54 26.93 5.60
C HIS A 321 -1.11 25.69 4.81
N PRO A 322 0.13 25.65 4.29
CA PRO A 322 0.66 24.48 3.63
C PRO A 322 0.61 23.26 4.54
N ILE A 323 0.25 22.11 3.98
CA ILE A 323 0.19 20.84 4.70
C ILE A 323 0.80 19.72 3.87
N LEU A 324 1.56 18.83 4.49
CA LEU A 324 2.09 17.65 3.83
C LEU A 324 1.00 16.58 3.68
N ALA A 325 0.92 16.00 2.48
CA ALA A 325 0.18 14.78 2.20
C ALA A 325 1.15 13.67 1.79
N GLN A 326 0.78 12.42 2.05
CA GLN A 326 1.52 11.24 1.59
C GLN A 326 0.58 10.21 0.98
N MET A 327 1.09 9.49 -0.02
CA MET A 327 0.42 8.44 -0.78
C MET A 327 1.36 7.24 -0.83
N ASP A 328 1.10 6.21 -0.01
CA ASP A 328 1.90 4.98 0.05
C ASP A 328 3.43 5.20 0.11
N GLY A 329 3.87 6.27 0.80
CA GLY A 329 5.29 6.57 1.00
C GLY A 329 5.85 7.71 0.14
N GLU A 330 5.14 8.19 -0.86
CA GLU A 330 5.49 9.41 -1.60
C GLU A 330 4.82 10.62 -0.96
N THR A 331 5.52 11.77 -0.92
CA THR A 331 5.01 12.97 -0.24
C THR A 331 4.87 14.16 -1.17
N VAL A 332 3.81 14.95 -0.95
CA VAL A 332 3.56 16.22 -1.62
C VAL A 332 3.21 17.29 -0.60
N LEU A 333 3.65 18.53 -0.82
CA LEU A 333 3.25 19.68 -0.02
C LEU A 333 2.08 20.40 -0.71
N LEU A 334 0.90 20.31 -0.11
CA LEU A 334 -0.27 21.07 -0.54
C LEU A 334 -0.11 22.52 -0.09
N GLN A 335 -0.30 23.45 -1.01
CA GLN A 335 -0.26 24.87 -0.77
C GLN A 335 -1.69 25.40 -0.48
N PRO A 336 -1.83 26.60 0.09
CA PRO A 336 -3.16 27.20 0.32
C PRO A 336 -4.04 27.27 -0.95
N GLU A 337 -3.44 27.41 -2.11
CA GLU A 337 -4.11 27.47 -3.42
C GLU A 337 -4.67 26.10 -3.86
N ASP A 338 -4.13 25.00 -3.33
CA ASP A 338 -4.61 23.65 -3.63
C ASP A 338 -5.94 23.32 -2.95
N PHE A 339 -6.37 24.13 -1.98
CA PHE A 339 -7.64 23.92 -1.28
C PHE A 339 -8.85 24.56 -2.00
N PRO A 340 -10.04 23.94 -1.93
CA PRO A 340 -10.34 22.70 -1.23
C PRO A 340 -9.71 21.49 -1.90
N SER A 341 -9.14 20.60 -1.09
CA SER A 341 -8.65 19.31 -1.54
C SER A 341 -9.57 18.18 -1.10
N ALA A 342 -9.55 17.05 -1.79
CA ALA A 342 -10.35 15.90 -1.41
C ALA A 342 -9.57 14.59 -1.54
N LEU A 343 -9.85 13.66 -0.62
CA LEU A 343 -9.49 12.26 -0.68
C LEU A 343 -10.74 11.47 -1.06
N GLU A 344 -10.69 10.67 -2.12
CA GLU A 344 -11.86 9.97 -2.62
C GLU A 344 -11.51 8.53 -3.01
N LEU A 345 -12.36 7.59 -2.61
CA LEU A 345 -12.25 6.21 -3.10
C LEU A 345 -12.65 6.18 -4.59
N THR A 346 -11.79 5.58 -5.39
CA THR A 346 -12.10 5.34 -6.80
C THR A 346 -13.01 4.12 -6.96
N ALA A 347 -13.50 3.87 -8.15
CA ALA A 347 -14.10 2.57 -8.47
C ALA A 347 -13.10 1.44 -8.14
N PRO A 348 -13.58 0.28 -7.64
CA PRO A 348 -12.72 -0.86 -7.35
C PRO A 348 -12.24 -1.50 -8.67
N VAL A 349 -10.95 -1.32 -8.97
CA VAL A 349 -10.37 -1.74 -10.26
C VAL A 349 -9.09 -2.56 -10.13
N ILE A 350 -8.50 -2.66 -8.94
CA ILE A 350 -7.25 -3.38 -8.72
C ILE A 350 -7.54 -4.85 -8.37
N PRO A 351 -7.18 -5.82 -9.23
CA PRO A 351 -7.48 -7.23 -9.01
C PRO A 351 -6.54 -7.85 -7.98
N LEU A 352 -7.02 -8.12 -6.78
CA LEU A 352 -6.29 -8.77 -5.68
C LEU A 352 -6.79 -10.20 -5.47
N LEU A 353 -5.87 -11.10 -5.07
CA LEU A 353 -6.25 -12.43 -4.62
C LEU A 353 -6.76 -12.39 -3.18
N LYS A 354 -7.87 -13.11 -2.92
CA LYS A 354 -8.45 -13.30 -1.59
C LYS A 354 -8.83 -14.76 -1.37
N MET A 355 -8.80 -15.17 -0.09
CA MET A 355 -9.25 -16.50 0.35
C MET A 355 -10.77 -16.60 0.34
#